data_224ae6fa4e464659144612d0b2131744
#
_entry.id   224ae6fa4e464659144612d0b2131744
#
_cell.length_a   1.000
_cell.length_b   1.000
_cell.length_c   1.000
_cell.angle_alpha   90.00
_cell.angle_beta   90.00
_cell.angle_gamma   90.00
#
_symmetry.space_group_name_H-M   'P 1'
#
loop_
_entity.id
_entity.type
_entity.pdbx_description
1 polymer ?
#
loop_
_entity_poly.entity_id
_entity_poly.type
_entity_poly.pdbx_seq_one_letter_code
_entity_poly.pdbx_strand_id
1 'polypeptide(L)'
;PHKVMFGWFGNWTGVTMSSSLCGLPDSVDFVSLWLCWGNLTAEQQTDLRKFQEKGSKAVLCWRAGDIGDNLTPGGNATDVKNAFWGIDPNDEDTYIEAAKKYALAIVDTCNKYNVDGFDYDIEDNGTLISSEHPERANTFMRTLREEFNKTGKILVADIPGGKSWLRFYDILAEDVVQSLDYIAWQTYELGHSGLDDFFTGYGGVSSYHPEIFEEVLKKSIVTATFERAIDKHYFSEQQDYHPSCGIEHGGMGAYHIEYDYPGNPDYPTVRAAISAQNPPINN
;
A
#
# COMPACT_ATOMS: atom_id res chain seq x y z
N PRO A 1 -7.14 5.55 20.13
CA PRO A 1 -7.08 4.75 18.93
C PRO A 1 -5.63 4.43 18.60
N HIS A 2 -5.32 3.19 18.24
CA HIS A 2 -3.99 2.78 17.82
C HIS A 2 -3.66 3.35 16.43
N LYS A 3 -2.51 3.99 16.27
CA LYS A 3 -1.97 4.42 14.96
C LYS A 3 -1.07 3.31 14.43
N VAL A 4 -1.32 2.87 13.21
CA VAL A 4 -0.55 1.76 12.62
C VAL A 4 0.87 2.16 12.26
N MET A 5 1.80 1.23 12.41
CA MET A 5 3.14 1.30 11.85
C MET A 5 3.22 0.39 10.63
N PHE A 6 3.54 0.98 9.49
CA PHE A 6 3.57 0.36 8.18
C PHE A 6 4.96 0.40 7.55
N GLY A 7 5.25 -0.48 6.60
CA GLY A 7 6.45 -0.35 5.77
C GLY A 7 6.35 -1.12 4.46
N TRP A 8 6.94 -0.57 3.39
CA TRP A 8 7.31 -1.38 2.24
C TRP A 8 8.64 -2.05 2.56
N PHE A 9 8.63 -3.37 2.56
CA PHE A 9 9.82 -4.19 2.82
C PHE A 9 10.38 -4.68 1.49
N GLY A 10 11.52 -4.12 1.09
CA GLY A 10 12.30 -4.58 -0.06
C GLY A 10 13.32 -5.64 0.34
N ASN A 11 14.05 -6.18 -0.64
CA ASN A 11 15.14 -7.12 -0.40
C ASN A 11 14.80 -8.31 0.53
N TRP A 12 13.55 -8.71 0.56
CA TRP A 12 13.07 -9.80 1.41
C TRP A 12 13.57 -11.16 0.91
N THR A 13 14.32 -11.86 1.73
CA THR A 13 14.79 -13.23 1.45
C THR A 13 14.33 -14.24 2.49
N GLY A 14 14.08 -13.82 3.73
CA GLY A 14 13.77 -14.70 4.85
C GLY A 14 14.98 -15.49 5.39
N VAL A 15 16.21 -15.11 4.99
CA VAL A 15 17.43 -15.86 5.33
C VAL A 15 18.20 -15.23 6.49
N THR A 16 18.39 -13.92 6.47
CA THR A 16 19.08 -13.18 7.54
C THR A 16 18.10 -12.28 8.27
N MET A 17 18.38 -11.88 9.51
CA MET A 17 17.47 -11.00 10.27
C MET A 17 17.23 -9.67 9.57
N SER A 18 18.25 -9.10 8.90
CA SER A 18 18.11 -7.84 8.14
C SER A 18 17.28 -7.98 6.85
N SER A 19 17.08 -9.19 6.36
CA SER A 19 16.30 -9.50 5.16
C SER A 19 15.06 -10.35 5.46
N SER A 20 14.65 -10.39 6.72
CA SER A 20 13.51 -11.18 7.21
C SER A 20 12.46 -10.29 7.88
N LEU A 21 11.20 -10.60 7.67
CA LEU A 21 10.07 -9.96 8.34
C LEU A 21 10.14 -10.18 9.86
N CYS A 22 10.60 -11.34 10.29
CA CYS A 22 10.84 -11.66 11.72
C CYS A 22 11.82 -10.72 12.41
N GLY A 23 12.69 -10.04 11.66
CA GLY A 23 13.60 -9.04 12.19
C GLY A 23 12.94 -7.72 12.58
N LEU A 24 11.75 -7.44 12.04
CA LEU A 24 10.98 -6.23 12.35
C LEU A 24 10.54 -6.20 13.82
N PRO A 25 10.41 -5.00 14.41
CA PRO A 25 9.78 -4.84 15.73
C PRO A 25 8.37 -5.45 15.76
N ASP A 26 8.00 -6.10 16.86
CA ASP A 26 6.70 -6.78 17.03
C ASP A 26 5.50 -5.82 16.95
N SER A 27 5.73 -4.51 17.07
CA SER A 27 4.71 -3.46 16.95
C SER A 27 4.62 -2.86 15.54
N VAL A 28 5.21 -3.47 14.52
CA VAL A 28 4.91 -3.18 13.12
C VAL A 28 3.63 -3.92 12.76
N ASP A 29 2.59 -3.18 12.41
CA ASP A 29 1.25 -3.75 12.21
C ASP A 29 1.15 -4.53 10.92
N PHE A 30 1.66 -3.95 9.82
CA PHE A 30 1.74 -4.67 8.55
C PHE A 30 2.83 -4.14 7.63
N VAL A 31 3.20 -4.95 6.65
CA VAL A 31 4.15 -4.60 5.60
C VAL A 31 3.62 -4.95 4.22
N SER A 32 3.99 -4.13 3.25
CA SER A 32 3.87 -4.45 1.83
C SER A 32 5.15 -5.12 1.35
N LEU A 33 5.02 -6.30 0.77
CA LEU A 33 6.13 -7.09 0.23
C LEU A 33 6.53 -6.51 -1.12
N TRP A 34 7.37 -5.49 -1.09
CA TRP A 34 7.73 -4.72 -2.27
C TRP A 34 8.47 -5.56 -3.31
N LEU A 35 8.01 -5.49 -4.55
CA LEU A 35 8.47 -6.29 -5.70
C LEU A 35 8.33 -7.81 -5.50
N CYS A 36 7.37 -8.25 -4.70
CA CYS A 36 7.03 -9.65 -4.55
C CYS A 36 5.75 -9.98 -5.35
N TRP A 37 5.92 -10.70 -6.45
CA TRP A 37 4.83 -11.02 -7.39
C TRP A 37 4.25 -12.43 -7.17
N GLY A 38 4.40 -12.96 -5.96
CA GLY A 38 3.77 -14.24 -5.61
C GLY A 38 4.55 -15.47 -6.03
N ASN A 39 5.88 -15.40 -6.08
CA ASN A 39 6.77 -16.56 -6.23
C ASN A 39 7.65 -16.68 -4.97
N LEU A 40 7.05 -17.07 -3.86
CA LEU A 40 7.73 -17.15 -2.58
C LEU A 40 8.58 -18.41 -2.46
N THR A 41 9.83 -18.24 -2.03
CA THR A 41 10.70 -19.37 -1.64
C THR A 41 10.21 -20.02 -0.35
N ALA A 42 10.77 -21.19 -0.01
CA ALA A 42 10.44 -21.89 1.23
C ALA A 42 10.86 -21.08 2.47
N GLU A 43 12.01 -20.39 2.39
CA GLU A 43 12.52 -19.50 3.43
C GLU A 43 11.56 -18.30 3.64
N GLN A 44 11.13 -17.65 2.57
CA GLN A 44 10.17 -16.55 2.63
C GLN A 44 8.83 -17.02 3.21
N GLN A 45 8.32 -18.17 2.81
CA GLN A 45 7.08 -18.70 3.37
C GLN A 45 7.20 -19.01 4.87
N THR A 46 8.34 -19.55 5.29
CA THR A 46 8.61 -19.81 6.71
C THR A 46 8.69 -18.51 7.52
N ASP A 47 9.38 -17.51 7.02
CA ASP A 47 9.53 -16.20 7.65
C ASP A 47 8.17 -15.48 7.73
N LEU A 48 7.37 -15.53 6.66
CA LEU A 48 6.02 -14.99 6.63
C LEU A 48 5.13 -15.58 7.73
N ARG A 49 5.15 -16.92 7.92
CA ARG A 49 4.36 -17.57 9.00
C ARG A 49 4.77 -17.05 10.37
N LYS A 50 6.06 -16.98 10.65
CA LYS A 50 6.57 -16.47 11.94
C LYS A 50 6.18 -15.01 12.17
N PHE A 51 6.17 -14.18 11.10
CA PHE A 51 5.73 -12.79 11.19
C PHE A 51 4.23 -12.70 11.51
N GLN A 52 3.42 -13.51 10.87
CA GLN A 52 1.97 -13.58 11.13
C GLN A 52 1.65 -14.13 12.54
N GLU A 53 2.46 -15.06 13.07
CA GLU A 53 2.33 -15.57 14.44
C GLU A 53 2.51 -14.48 15.51
N LYS A 54 3.23 -13.39 15.19
CA LYS A 54 3.34 -12.20 16.06
C LYS A 54 2.11 -11.31 16.03
N GLY A 55 1.13 -11.58 15.15
CA GLY A 55 -0.06 -10.77 14.95
C GLY A 55 0.07 -9.70 13.86
N SER A 56 1.25 -9.57 13.26
CA SER A 56 1.49 -8.65 12.15
C SER A 56 1.00 -9.23 10.82
N LYS A 57 0.76 -8.37 9.82
CA LYS A 57 0.26 -8.77 8.50
C LYS A 57 1.26 -8.46 7.40
N ALA A 58 1.25 -9.24 6.33
CA ALA A 58 2.04 -8.97 5.14
C ALA A 58 1.16 -9.10 3.89
N VAL A 59 1.20 -8.09 3.03
CA VAL A 59 0.44 -8.02 1.79
C VAL A 59 1.36 -8.05 0.58
N LEU A 60 0.91 -8.63 -0.52
CA LEU A 60 1.61 -8.48 -1.81
C LEU A 60 1.51 -7.03 -2.27
N CYS A 61 2.54 -6.54 -2.94
CA CYS A 61 2.58 -5.19 -3.45
C CYS A 61 3.32 -5.10 -4.77
N TRP A 62 2.69 -4.49 -5.77
CA TRP A 62 3.34 -4.07 -6.99
C TRP A 62 2.56 -2.99 -7.73
N ARG A 63 3.28 -2.29 -8.61
CA ARG A 63 2.70 -1.35 -9.56
C ARG A 63 1.97 -2.10 -10.66
N ALA A 64 0.76 -1.67 -10.96
CA ALA A 64 -0.01 -2.20 -12.06
C ALA A 64 -0.72 -1.06 -12.81
N GLY A 65 -0.05 -0.49 -13.81
CA GLY A 65 -0.65 0.44 -14.75
C GLY A 65 -1.52 -0.28 -15.76
N ASP A 66 -1.12 -1.48 -16.16
CA ASP A 66 -1.82 -2.30 -17.14
C ASP A 66 -2.48 -3.53 -16.51
N ILE A 67 -3.60 -3.95 -17.10
CA ILE A 67 -4.23 -5.22 -16.76
C ILE A 67 -3.25 -6.36 -17.03
N GLY A 68 -2.99 -7.18 -16.03
CA GLY A 68 -2.15 -8.36 -16.13
C GLY A 68 -0.68 -8.15 -15.83
N ASP A 69 -0.25 -6.94 -15.45
CA ASP A 69 1.13 -6.68 -15.04
C ASP A 69 1.60 -7.67 -13.99
N ASN A 70 2.81 -8.19 -14.19
CA ASN A 70 3.50 -9.16 -13.33
C ASN A 70 2.86 -10.58 -13.23
N LEU A 71 1.64 -10.79 -13.71
CA LEU A 71 0.97 -12.10 -13.67
C LEU A 71 0.73 -12.71 -15.06
N THR A 72 1.06 -11.99 -16.14
CA THR A 72 0.87 -12.54 -17.50
C THR A 72 2.00 -13.51 -17.86
N PRO A 73 1.71 -14.80 -18.13
CA PRO A 73 2.70 -15.72 -18.68
C PRO A 73 3.24 -15.21 -20.01
N GLY A 74 4.55 -15.21 -20.16
CA GLY A 74 5.22 -14.72 -21.38
C GLY A 74 5.64 -13.25 -21.32
N GLY A 75 5.30 -12.52 -20.26
CA GLY A 75 5.78 -11.17 -19.99
C GLY A 75 4.75 -10.06 -20.18
N ASN A 76 5.21 -8.81 -20.06
CA ASN A 76 4.36 -7.63 -19.97
C ASN A 76 4.10 -6.91 -21.32
N ALA A 77 4.45 -7.51 -22.46
CA ALA A 77 4.14 -6.91 -23.77
C ALA A 77 2.62 -6.81 -23.99
N THR A 78 2.15 -5.71 -24.55
CA THR A 78 0.72 -5.41 -24.69
C THR A 78 -0.05 -6.49 -25.44
N ASP A 79 0.51 -6.99 -26.54
CA ASP A 79 -0.10 -8.07 -27.35
C ASP A 79 -0.19 -9.39 -26.57
N VAL A 80 0.82 -9.71 -25.77
CA VAL A 80 0.83 -10.88 -24.89
C VAL A 80 -0.23 -10.76 -23.80
N LYS A 81 -0.33 -9.59 -23.14
CA LYS A 81 -1.37 -9.30 -22.15
C LYS A 81 -2.76 -9.38 -22.76
N ASN A 82 -2.99 -8.70 -23.89
CA ASN A 82 -4.28 -8.70 -24.55
C ASN A 82 -4.74 -10.11 -24.93
N ALA A 83 -3.85 -10.90 -25.52
CA ALA A 83 -4.15 -12.29 -25.91
C ALA A 83 -4.48 -13.17 -24.68
N PHE A 84 -3.70 -13.06 -23.61
CA PHE A 84 -3.89 -13.89 -22.40
C PHE A 84 -5.15 -13.53 -21.63
N TRP A 85 -5.43 -12.22 -21.44
CA TRP A 85 -6.57 -11.74 -20.66
C TRP A 85 -7.85 -11.60 -21.49
N GLY A 86 -7.77 -11.76 -22.82
CA GLY A 86 -8.92 -11.71 -23.74
C GLY A 86 -9.38 -10.28 -24.02
N ILE A 87 -8.44 -9.34 -24.12
CA ILE A 87 -8.72 -7.93 -24.40
C ILE A 87 -8.79 -7.70 -25.93
N ASP A 88 -9.92 -7.20 -26.41
CA ASP A 88 -10.06 -6.58 -27.72
C ASP A 88 -9.93 -5.04 -27.56
N PRO A 89 -8.89 -4.39 -28.15
CA PRO A 89 -8.70 -2.95 -28.02
C PRO A 89 -9.86 -2.07 -28.50
N ASN A 90 -10.79 -2.63 -29.24
CA ASN A 90 -11.96 -1.92 -29.77
C ASN A 90 -13.24 -2.17 -28.96
N ASP A 91 -13.17 -2.96 -27.89
CA ASP A 91 -14.32 -3.34 -27.08
C ASP A 91 -14.04 -3.14 -25.58
N GLU A 92 -14.64 -2.09 -24.99
CA GLU A 92 -14.45 -1.73 -23.59
C GLU A 92 -14.92 -2.81 -22.62
N ASP A 93 -15.96 -3.58 -22.96
CA ASP A 93 -16.46 -4.64 -22.10
C ASP A 93 -15.40 -5.71 -21.85
N THR A 94 -14.51 -5.93 -22.83
CA THR A 94 -13.40 -6.90 -22.67
C THR A 94 -12.35 -6.43 -21.68
N TYR A 95 -12.10 -5.13 -21.55
CA TYR A 95 -11.22 -4.58 -20.52
C TYR A 95 -11.80 -4.76 -19.13
N ILE A 96 -13.11 -4.52 -18.96
CA ILE A 96 -13.81 -4.70 -17.69
C ILE A 96 -13.74 -6.17 -17.24
N GLU A 97 -14.02 -7.11 -18.14
CA GLU A 97 -13.91 -8.54 -17.84
C GLU A 97 -12.45 -8.99 -17.56
N ALA A 98 -11.49 -8.44 -18.28
CA ALA A 98 -10.07 -8.69 -18.04
C ALA A 98 -9.61 -8.13 -16.67
N ALA A 99 -10.08 -6.95 -16.28
CA ALA A 99 -9.80 -6.37 -14.96
C ALA A 99 -10.31 -7.27 -13.81
N LYS A 100 -11.52 -7.84 -13.95
CA LYS A 100 -12.05 -8.83 -12.99
C LYS A 100 -11.17 -10.08 -12.92
N LYS A 101 -10.80 -10.66 -14.09
CA LYS A 101 -9.95 -11.84 -14.14
C LYS A 101 -8.58 -11.60 -13.51
N TYR A 102 -8.01 -10.40 -13.73
CA TYR A 102 -6.74 -10.02 -13.15
C TYR A 102 -6.84 -9.89 -11.63
N ALA A 103 -7.89 -9.25 -11.11
CA ALA A 103 -8.15 -9.20 -9.67
C ALA A 103 -8.27 -10.60 -9.05
N LEU A 104 -9.00 -11.50 -9.68
CA LEU A 104 -9.14 -12.89 -9.21
C LEU A 104 -7.79 -13.64 -9.21
N ALA A 105 -6.93 -13.41 -10.19
CA ALA A 105 -5.59 -13.99 -10.22
C ALA A 105 -4.69 -13.49 -9.07
N ILE A 106 -4.85 -12.22 -8.66
CA ILE A 106 -4.21 -11.68 -7.46
C ILE A 106 -4.75 -12.35 -6.20
N VAL A 107 -6.08 -12.50 -6.09
CA VAL A 107 -6.72 -13.22 -4.98
C VAL A 107 -6.21 -14.65 -4.86
N ASP A 108 -6.12 -15.37 -5.97
CA ASP A 108 -5.59 -16.74 -6.01
C ASP A 108 -4.13 -16.78 -5.54
N THR A 109 -3.33 -15.80 -5.94
CA THR A 109 -1.93 -15.67 -5.52
C THR A 109 -1.85 -15.41 -4.01
N CYS A 110 -2.67 -14.50 -3.49
CA CYS A 110 -2.76 -14.24 -2.05
C CYS A 110 -3.19 -15.49 -1.26
N ASN A 111 -4.14 -16.24 -1.76
CA ASN A 111 -4.61 -17.47 -1.13
C ASN A 111 -3.56 -18.58 -1.18
N LYS A 112 -2.89 -18.76 -2.33
CA LYS A 112 -1.83 -19.75 -2.50
C LYS A 112 -0.73 -19.66 -1.46
N TYR A 113 -0.30 -18.44 -1.15
CA TYR A 113 0.78 -18.18 -0.18
C TYR A 113 0.27 -17.79 1.20
N ASN A 114 -1.05 -17.68 1.37
CA ASN A 114 -1.69 -17.22 2.59
C ASN A 114 -1.07 -15.91 3.10
N VAL A 115 -0.89 -14.93 2.20
CA VAL A 115 -0.60 -13.54 2.57
C VAL A 115 -1.90 -12.83 2.97
N ASP A 116 -1.76 -11.73 3.69
CA ASP A 116 -2.90 -11.08 4.35
C ASP A 116 -3.65 -10.08 3.47
N GLY A 117 -3.29 -9.92 2.21
CA GLY A 117 -3.98 -9.02 1.29
C GLY A 117 -3.11 -8.52 0.15
N PHE A 118 -3.54 -7.39 -0.41
CA PHE A 118 -2.89 -6.73 -1.53
C PHE A 118 -2.82 -5.22 -1.32
N ASP A 119 -1.67 -4.66 -1.65
CA ASP A 119 -1.40 -3.23 -1.72
C ASP A 119 -1.23 -2.85 -3.19
N TYR A 120 -2.16 -2.05 -3.69
CA TYR A 120 -2.16 -1.61 -5.08
C TYR A 120 -1.40 -0.30 -5.22
N ASP A 121 -0.19 -0.37 -5.76
CA ASP A 121 0.65 0.80 -6.06
C ASP A 121 0.17 1.48 -7.35
N ILE A 122 -0.43 2.68 -7.21
CA ILE A 122 -1.13 3.41 -8.27
C ILE A 122 -0.28 4.61 -8.72
N GLU A 123 0.67 4.38 -9.59
CA GLU A 123 1.60 5.42 -10.07
C GLU A 123 1.59 5.62 -11.60
N ASP A 124 1.13 4.65 -12.37
CA ASP A 124 1.24 4.63 -13.83
C ASP A 124 -0.11 4.64 -14.52
N ASN A 125 -0.24 5.50 -15.53
CA ASN A 125 -1.34 5.37 -16.49
C ASN A 125 -1.15 4.14 -17.36
N GLY A 126 -2.25 3.47 -17.70
CA GLY A 126 -2.23 2.28 -18.55
C GLY A 126 -3.62 1.78 -18.87
N THR A 127 -3.73 0.51 -19.19
CA THR A 127 -5.02 -0.10 -19.52
C THR A 127 -5.87 -0.36 -18.28
N LEU A 128 -5.29 -0.43 -17.08
CA LEU A 128 -6.02 -0.58 -15.82
C LEU A 128 -6.33 0.78 -15.19
N ILE A 129 -5.33 1.65 -15.06
CA ILE A 129 -5.48 3.02 -14.53
C ILE A 129 -5.62 4.01 -15.67
N SER A 130 -6.83 4.50 -15.89
CA SER A 130 -7.15 5.47 -16.92
C SER A 130 -8.23 6.44 -16.44
N SER A 131 -7.97 7.74 -16.57
CA SER A 131 -8.99 8.77 -16.31
C SER A 131 -10.12 8.77 -17.34
N GLU A 132 -9.87 8.26 -18.56
CA GLU A 132 -10.89 8.11 -19.60
C GLU A 132 -11.78 6.88 -19.36
N HIS A 133 -11.27 5.88 -18.67
CA HIS A 133 -11.95 4.61 -18.39
C HIS A 133 -11.84 4.21 -16.91
N PRO A 134 -12.35 5.02 -15.96
CA PRO A 134 -12.19 4.80 -14.53
C PRO A 134 -12.80 3.48 -14.05
N GLU A 135 -13.81 2.95 -14.74
CA GLU A 135 -14.48 1.71 -14.37
C GLU A 135 -13.59 0.47 -14.45
N ARG A 136 -12.50 0.51 -15.19
CA ARG A 136 -11.53 -0.61 -15.23
C ARG A 136 -10.88 -0.78 -13.85
N ALA A 137 -10.29 0.28 -13.29
CA ALA A 137 -9.69 0.27 -11.96
C ALA A 137 -10.73 0.04 -10.85
N ASN A 138 -11.89 0.67 -10.95
CA ASN A 138 -12.95 0.54 -9.95
C ASN A 138 -13.53 -0.88 -9.92
N THR A 139 -13.73 -1.52 -11.06
CA THR A 139 -14.16 -2.92 -11.15
C THR A 139 -13.09 -3.88 -10.57
N PHE A 140 -11.80 -3.63 -10.89
CA PHE A 140 -10.68 -4.37 -10.32
C PHE A 140 -10.67 -4.30 -8.79
N MET A 141 -10.79 -3.09 -8.22
CA MET A 141 -10.78 -2.89 -6.78
C MET A 141 -12.00 -3.47 -6.07
N ARG A 142 -13.20 -3.30 -6.66
CA ARG A 142 -14.44 -3.91 -6.13
C ARG A 142 -14.34 -5.44 -6.12
N THR A 143 -13.77 -6.03 -7.15
CA THR A 143 -13.56 -7.49 -7.23
C THR A 143 -12.59 -7.97 -6.14
N LEU A 144 -11.46 -7.29 -5.96
CA LEU A 144 -10.53 -7.59 -4.85
C LEU A 144 -11.23 -7.51 -3.49
N ARG A 145 -11.99 -6.44 -3.24
CA ARG A 145 -12.68 -6.23 -1.97
C ARG A 145 -13.74 -7.31 -1.70
N GLU A 146 -14.51 -7.66 -2.70
CA GLU A 146 -15.52 -8.74 -2.58
C GLU A 146 -14.88 -10.06 -2.15
N GLU A 147 -13.80 -10.44 -2.81
CA GLU A 147 -13.12 -11.72 -2.51
C GLU A 147 -12.36 -11.67 -1.17
N PHE A 148 -11.73 -10.55 -0.86
CA PHE A 148 -11.01 -10.39 0.41
C PHE A 148 -11.94 -10.36 1.61
N ASN A 149 -13.18 -9.88 1.47
CA ASN A 149 -14.19 -9.96 2.52
C ASN A 149 -14.51 -11.42 2.93
N LYS A 150 -14.42 -12.37 1.98
CA LYS A 150 -14.67 -13.80 2.26
C LYS A 150 -13.57 -14.44 3.12
N THR A 151 -12.36 -13.85 3.13
CA THR A 151 -11.17 -14.41 3.78
C THR A 151 -10.57 -13.51 4.85
N GLY A 152 -11.13 -12.32 5.09
CA GLY A 152 -10.63 -11.34 6.06
C GLY A 152 -9.30 -10.69 5.67
N LYS A 153 -8.98 -10.68 4.38
CA LYS A 153 -7.76 -10.04 3.86
C LYS A 153 -7.94 -8.54 3.72
N ILE A 154 -6.84 -7.78 3.88
CA ILE A 154 -6.83 -6.33 3.76
C ILE A 154 -6.56 -5.87 2.33
N LEU A 155 -7.14 -4.73 1.98
CA LEU A 155 -6.95 -4.05 0.71
C LEU A 155 -6.39 -2.65 0.97
N VAL A 156 -5.22 -2.39 0.42
CA VAL A 156 -4.51 -1.13 0.55
C VAL A 156 -4.37 -0.49 -0.82
N ALA A 157 -4.46 0.82 -0.89
CA ALA A 157 -4.03 1.59 -2.06
C ALA A 157 -2.83 2.45 -1.66
N ASP A 158 -1.83 2.45 -2.50
CA ASP A 158 -0.58 3.16 -2.38
C ASP A 158 -0.51 4.21 -3.50
N ILE A 159 -0.43 5.48 -3.14
CA ILE A 159 -0.59 6.60 -4.06
C ILE A 159 0.49 7.65 -3.82
N PRO A 160 1.13 8.20 -4.89
CA PRO A 160 2.11 9.27 -4.74
C PRO A 160 1.58 10.49 -3.98
N GLY A 161 2.37 10.99 -3.03
CA GLY A 161 1.99 12.03 -2.06
C GLY A 161 2.12 13.48 -2.55
N GLY A 162 2.06 13.73 -3.83
CA GLY A 162 2.06 15.09 -4.38
C GLY A 162 0.70 15.47 -4.96
N LYS A 163 0.26 16.74 -4.83
CA LYS A 163 -1.05 17.19 -5.35
C LYS A 163 -1.23 16.90 -6.84
N SER A 164 -0.17 16.97 -7.65
CA SER A 164 -0.22 16.63 -9.08
C SER A 164 -0.53 15.15 -9.35
N TRP A 165 -0.32 14.29 -8.36
CA TRP A 165 -0.57 12.85 -8.42
C TRP A 165 -1.97 12.46 -7.93
N LEU A 166 -2.70 13.36 -7.27
CA LEU A 166 -4.07 13.11 -6.81
C LEU A 166 -5.05 12.80 -7.95
N ARG A 167 -4.66 13.04 -9.22
CA ARG A 167 -5.38 12.53 -10.37
C ARG A 167 -5.60 11.02 -10.36
N PHE A 168 -4.71 10.25 -9.72
CA PHE A 168 -4.88 8.81 -9.56
C PHE A 168 -5.89 8.47 -8.47
N TYR A 169 -5.92 9.27 -7.41
CA TYR A 169 -6.93 9.16 -6.37
C TYR A 169 -8.33 9.51 -6.89
N ASP A 170 -8.41 10.53 -7.76
CA ASP A 170 -9.66 10.99 -8.40
C ASP A 170 -10.29 9.93 -9.34
N ILE A 171 -9.49 8.99 -9.86
CA ILE A 171 -10.00 7.86 -10.67
C ILE A 171 -10.84 6.89 -9.83
N LEU A 172 -10.50 6.73 -8.55
CA LEU A 172 -11.18 5.79 -7.67
C LEU A 172 -12.55 6.32 -7.26
N ALA A 173 -13.58 5.53 -7.46
CA ALA A 173 -14.93 5.87 -7.04
C ALA A 173 -15.03 5.91 -5.50
N GLU A 174 -15.96 6.71 -4.98
CA GLU A 174 -16.13 6.91 -3.54
C GLU A 174 -16.35 5.58 -2.79
N ASP A 175 -17.18 4.69 -3.32
CA ASP A 175 -17.41 3.36 -2.72
C ASP A 175 -16.14 2.49 -2.70
N VAL A 176 -15.28 2.64 -3.70
CA VAL A 176 -13.98 1.95 -3.75
C VAL A 176 -13.07 2.50 -2.66
N VAL A 177 -12.95 3.82 -2.55
CA VAL A 177 -12.15 4.47 -1.50
C VAL A 177 -12.65 4.10 -0.10
N GLN A 178 -13.95 4.10 0.11
CA GLN A 178 -14.57 3.67 1.38
C GLN A 178 -14.29 2.20 1.69
N SER A 179 -14.12 1.36 0.69
CA SER A 179 -13.86 -0.06 0.86
C SER A 179 -12.42 -0.40 1.25
N LEU A 180 -11.47 0.53 1.08
CA LEU A 180 -10.08 0.34 1.46
C LEU A 180 -9.94 0.22 2.98
N ASP A 181 -9.02 -0.65 3.42
CA ASP A 181 -8.62 -0.70 4.83
C ASP A 181 -7.64 0.42 5.16
N TYR A 182 -6.70 0.71 4.27
CA TYR A 182 -5.72 1.79 4.39
C TYR A 182 -5.43 2.44 3.04
N ILE A 183 -4.96 3.70 3.10
CA ILE A 183 -4.38 4.42 1.97
C ILE A 183 -2.98 4.85 2.39
N ALA A 184 -1.96 4.28 1.77
CA ALA A 184 -0.57 4.65 1.98
C ALA A 184 -0.19 5.78 1.01
N TRP A 185 0.06 6.96 1.55
CA TRP A 185 0.48 8.10 0.75
C TRP A 185 2.00 8.19 0.73
N GLN A 186 2.60 8.23 -0.44
CA GLN A 186 4.05 8.37 -0.60
C GLN A 186 4.48 9.82 -0.34
N THR A 187 4.23 10.32 0.87
CA THR A 187 4.54 11.68 1.33
C THR A 187 5.99 11.84 1.75
N TYR A 188 6.90 11.26 0.98
CA TYR A 188 8.29 10.97 1.36
C TYR A 188 9.09 12.15 1.87
N GLU A 189 8.86 13.34 1.33
CA GLU A 189 9.61 14.56 1.65
C GLU A 189 8.70 15.65 2.23
N LEU A 190 7.59 15.27 2.90
CA LEU A 190 6.67 16.21 3.51
C LEU A 190 6.81 16.20 5.04
N GLY A 191 7.20 17.36 5.60
CA GLY A 191 7.04 17.65 7.02
C GLY A 191 5.60 18.12 7.34
N HIS A 192 5.34 18.53 8.59
CA HIS A 192 3.99 18.88 9.08
C HIS A 192 3.22 19.84 8.18
N SER A 193 3.85 20.96 7.81
CA SER A 193 3.22 21.97 6.93
C SER A 193 2.89 21.44 5.55
N GLY A 194 3.78 20.61 5.00
CA GLY A 194 3.56 19.95 3.70
C GLY A 194 2.43 18.93 3.75
N LEU A 195 2.33 18.18 4.83
CA LEU A 195 1.24 17.23 5.06
C LEU A 195 -0.11 17.95 5.23
N ASP A 196 -0.16 19.04 6.00
CA ASP A 196 -1.38 19.83 6.13
C ASP A 196 -1.83 20.38 4.76
N ASP A 197 -0.90 20.93 3.99
CA ASP A 197 -1.21 21.42 2.64
C ASP A 197 -1.64 20.28 1.70
N PHE A 198 -1.02 19.12 1.80
CA PHE A 198 -1.39 17.93 1.02
C PHE A 198 -2.81 17.43 1.35
N PHE A 199 -3.16 17.34 2.62
CA PHE A 199 -4.49 16.84 3.02
C PHE A 199 -5.59 17.89 2.89
N THR A 200 -5.39 19.10 3.41
CA THR A 200 -6.45 20.11 3.60
C THR A 200 -6.24 21.40 2.80
N GLY A 201 -5.06 21.59 2.19
CA GLY A 201 -4.80 22.74 1.34
C GLY A 201 -5.60 22.73 0.03
N TYR A 202 -5.64 23.86 -0.64
CA TYR A 202 -6.31 23.98 -1.93
C TYR A 202 -5.79 22.94 -2.95
N GLY A 203 -6.70 22.16 -3.54
CA GLY A 203 -6.35 21.04 -4.44
C GLY A 203 -5.66 19.87 -3.74
N GLY A 204 -5.74 19.77 -2.42
CA GLY A 204 -5.31 18.63 -1.63
C GLY A 204 -6.36 17.52 -1.56
N VAL A 205 -6.10 16.49 -0.77
CA VAL A 205 -6.96 15.28 -0.67
C VAL A 205 -8.41 15.63 -0.34
N SER A 206 -8.66 16.61 0.54
CA SER A 206 -10.00 17.07 0.90
C SER A 206 -10.80 17.68 -0.24
N SER A 207 -10.16 18.02 -1.36
CA SER A 207 -10.82 18.53 -2.57
C SER A 207 -11.44 17.43 -3.42
N TYR A 208 -11.08 16.17 -3.15
CA TYR A 208 -11.57 14.97 -3.80
C TYR A 208 -12.42 14.18 -2.80
N HIS A 209 -13.56 13.65 -3.21
CA HIS A 209 -14.47 12.92 -2.32
C HIS A 209 -14.71 13.60 -0.95
N PRO A 210 -15.10 14.90 -0.93
CA PRO A 210 -15.17 15.70 0.32
C PRO A 210 -16.13 15.10 1.36
N GLU A 211 -17.16 14.38 0.93
CA GLU A 211 -18.18 13.78 1.80
C GLU A 211 -17.61 12.67 2.69
N ILE A 212 -16.52 12.02 2.25
CA ILE A 212 -15.87 10.92 2.97
C ILE A 212 -14.48 11.28 3.49
N PHE A 213 -14.07 12.55 3.40
CA PHE A 213 -12.70 12.97 3.75
C PHE A 213 -12.29 12.58 5.17
N GLU A 214 -13.18 12.69 6.15
CA GLU A 214 -12.88 12.26 7.53
C GLU A 214 -12.54 10.76 7.61
N GLU A 215 -13.26 9.92 6.87
CA GLU A 215 -13.00 8.48 6.79
C GLU A 215 -11.68 8.21 6.08
N VAL A 216 -11.42 8.91 4.98
CA VAL A 216 -10.16 8.83 4.21
C VAL A 216 -8.98 9.18 5.10
N LEU A 217 -9.05 10.27 5.85
CA LEU A 217 -7.95 10.70 6.72
C LEU A 217 -7.66 9.67 7.83
N LYS A 218 -8.69 9.09 8.43
CA LYS A 218 -8.54 8.02 9.45
C LYS A 218 -7.91 6.73 8.92
N LYS A 219 -7.98 6.48 7.61
CA LYS A 219 -7.34 5.35 6.91
C LYS A 219 -5.98 5.72 6.31
N SER A 220 -5.64 7.00 6.30
CA SER A 220 -4.43 7.52 5.68
C SER A 220 -3.19 7.20 6.50
N ILE A 221 -2.18 6.65 5.83
CA ILE A 221 -0.85 6.41 6.37
C ILE A 221 0.09 7.39 5.68
N VAL A 222 0.73 8.27 6.45
CA VAL A 222 1.79 9.16 5.95
C VAL A 222 3.10 8.39 5.91
N THR A 223 3.94 8.62 4.89
CA THR A 223 5.17 7.83 4.75
C THR A 223 6.37 8.68 4.39
N ALA A 224 7.54 8.22 4.81
CA ALA A 224 8.84 8.72 4.41
C ALA A 224 9.65 7.63 3.70
N THR A 225 10.79 7.99 3.08
CA THR A 225 11.68 7.01 2.47
C THR A 225 12.95 6.82 3.28
N PHE A 226 13.41 5.57 3.37
CA PHE A 226 14.72 5.23 3.95
C PHE A 226 15.80 4.93 2.90
N GLU A 227 15.49 5.08 1.60
CA GLU A 227 16.47 4.87 0.53
C GLU A 227 17.72 5.73 0.69
N ARG A 228 17.53 6.97 1.12
CA ARG A 228 18.62 7.89 1.42
C ARG A 228 18.60 8.24 2.91
N ALA A 229 19.73 8.10 3.57
CA ALA A 229 19.83 8.41 5.00
C ALA A 229 19.40 9.85 5.34
N ILE A 230 19.61 10.79 4.39
CA ILE A 230 19.21 12.20 4.56
C ILE A 230 17.69 12.37 4.66
N ASP A 231 16.90 11.47 4.10
CA ASP A 231 15.45 11.59 4.09
C ASP A 231 14.78 11.02 5.34
N LYS A 232 15.53 10.27 6.15
CA LYS A 232 15.01 9.70 7.41
C LYS A 232 14.51 10.76 8.41
N HIS A 233 14.95 12.02 8.30
CA HIS A 233 14.45 13.09 9.16
C HIS A 233 12.96 13.36 8.96
N TYR A 234 12.42 13.21 7.73
CA TYR A 234 10.99 13.34 7.48
C TYR A 234 10.18 12.29 8.24
N PHE A 235 10.68 11.07 8.35
CA PHE A 235 10.03 10.05 9.18
C PHE A 235 9.95 10.46 10.64
N SER A 236 11.04 11.04 11.18
CA SER A 236 11.06 11.54 12.56
C SER A 236 10.18 12.78 12.76
N GLU A 237 9.98 13.62 11.74
CA GLU A 237 9.02 14.71 11.78
C GLU A 237 7.58 14.18 11.73
N GLN A 238 7.29 13.22 10.88
CA GLN A 238 5.95 12.67 10.69
C GLN A 238 5.41 11.92 11.92
N GLN A 239 6.29 11.41 12.81
CA GLN A 239 5.86 10.69 14.01
C GLN A 239 5.00 11.54 14.96
N ASP A 240 5.19 12.86 14.98
CA ASP A 240 4.47 13.81 15.82
C ASP A 240 3.46 14.63 15.01
N TYR A 241 3.14 14.21 13.77
CA TYR A 241 2.18 14.91 12.95
C TYR A 241 0.76 14.74 13.45
N HIS A 242 0.09 15.86 13.67
CA HIS A 242 -1.33 15.97 13.97
C HIS A 242 -1.98 16.92 12.97
N PRO A 243 -2.90 16.45 12.11
CA PRO A 243 -3.54 17.29 11.11
C PRO A 243 -4.23 18.52 11.74
N SER A 244 -4.01 19.70 11.16
CA SER A 244 -4.58 20.96 11.67
C SER A 244 -6.11 21.00 11.65
N CYS A 245 -6.76 20.13 10.88
CA CYS A 245 -8.21 19.97 10.88
C CYS A 245 -8.77 19.26 12.13
N GLY A 246 -7.91 18.73 13.00
CA GLY A 246 -8.30 18.05 14.24
C GLY A 246 -8.80 16.61 14.07
N ILE A 247 -8.73 16.05 12.87
CA ILE A 247 -9.03 14.64 12.60
C ILE A 247 -7.71 13.87 12.49
N GLU A 248 -7.50 12.87 13.33
CA GLU A 248 -6.28 12.10 13.34
C GLU A 248 -6.17 11.18 12.10
N HIS A 249 -4.97 11.08 11.54
CA HIS A 249 -4.65 10.13 10.48
C HIS A 249 -4.44 8.71 11.03
N GLY A 250 -4.49 7.69 10.16
CA GLY A 250 -4.46 6.28 10.55
C GLY A 250 -3.12 5.74 11.03
N GLY A 251 -2.02 6.36 10.62
CA GLY A 251 -0.68 5.91 11.01
C GLY A 251 0.42 6.47 10.14
N MET A 252 1.61 5.88 10.28
CA MET A 252 2.76 6.24 9.47
C MET A 252 3.53 5.01 8.97
N GLY A 253 4.44 5.23 8.04
CA GLY A 253 5.26 4.15 7.50
C GLY A 253 6.50 4.62 6.76
N ALA A 254 7.27 3.65 6.27
CA ALA A 254 8.50 3.91 5.54
C ALA A 254 8.64 3.03 4.30
N TYR A 255 9.08 3.64 3.20
CA TYR A 255 9.61 2.93 2.05
C TYR A 255 11.02 2.42 2.37
N HIS A 256 11.30 1.15 2.03
CA HIS A 256 12.51 0.44 2.44
C HIS A 256 12.70 0.42 3.97
N ILE A 257 11.66 0.04 4.70
CA ILE A 257 11.70 -0.04 6.18
C ILE A 257 12.88 -0.88 6.69
N GLU A 258 13.31 -1.89 5.95
CA GLU A 258 14.44 -2.76 6.28
C GLU A 258 15.79 -2.02 6.35
N TYR A 259 15.90 -0.84 5.75
CA TYR A 259 17.12 -0.03 5.83
C TYR A 259 17.33 0.62 7.19
N ASP A 260 16.35 0.54 8.09
CA ASP A 260 16.52 0.94 9.48
C ASP A 260 17.06 -0.19 10.39
N TYR A 261 17.27 -1.41 9.84
CA TYR A 261 17.75 -2.56 10.62
C TYR A 261 19.06 -2.28 11.37
N PRO A 262 20.10 -1.63 10.78
CA PRO A 262 21.35 -1.39 11.51
C PRO A 262 21.15 -0.45 12.70
N GLY A 263 21.40 -0.97 13.89
CA GLY A 263 21.31 -0.20 15.13
C GLY A 263 21.44 -1.08 16.37
N ASN A 264 21.45 -0.46 17.54
CA ASN A 264 21.40 -1.14 18.83
C ASN A 264 20.49 -0.34 19.79
N PRO A 265 19.23 -0.77 19.98
CA PRO A 265 18.62 -1.91 19.31
C PRO A 265 18.47 -1.72 17.80
N ASP A 266 18.23 -2.83 17.08
CA ASP A 266 17.85 -2.81 15.67
C ASP A 266 16.57 -2.02 15.43
N TYR A 267 16.39 -1.46 14.24
CA TYR A 267 15.29 -0.57 13.86
C TYR A 267 15.10 0.65 14.78
N PRO A 268 16.14 1.42 15.09
CA PRO A 268 16.07 2.48 16.11
C PRO A 268 15.07 3.57 15.77
N THR A 269 14.98 3.99 14.49
CA THR A 269 14.08 5.05 14.05
C THR A 269 12.62 4.59 14.07
N VAL A 270 12.36 3.37 13.60
CA VAL A 270 11.01 2.77 13.60
C VAL A 270 10.52 2.57 15.04
N ARG A 271 11.36 2.06 15.95
CA ARG A 271 10.99 1.88 17.37
C ARG A 271 10.67 3.20 18.07
N ALA A 272 11.44 4.25 17.78
CA ALA A 272 11.16 5.58 18.31
C ALA A 272 9.78 6.12 17.86
N ALA A 273 9.48 5.99 16.58
CA ALA A 273 8.20 6.42 16.01
C ALA A 273 7.00 5.63 16.57
N ILE A 274 7.12 4.30 16.71
CA ILE A 274 6.08 3.47 17.34
C ILE A 274 5.76 3.99 18.74
N SER A 275 6.79 4.28 19.54
CA SER A 275 6.63 4.78 20.91
C SER A 275 6.02 6.18 20.96
N ALA A 276 6.35 7.04 19.99
CA ALA A 276 5.80 8.40 19.90
C ALA A 276 4.32 8.37 19.53
N GLN A 277 3.95 7.57 18.52
CA GLN A 277 2.57 7.50 18.03
C GLN A 277 1.60 6.78 18.99
N ASN A 278 2.07 5.79 19.70
CA ASN A 278 1.28 4.96 20.60
C ASN A 278 1.92 4.95 22.02
N PRO A 279 1.92 6.10 22.72
CA PRO A 279 2.50 6.18 24.06
C PRO A 279 1.76 5.22 25.01
N PRO A 280 2.45 4.64 26.02
CA PRO A 280 1.84 3.77 27.02
C PRO A 280 0.68 4.50 27.70
N ILE A 281 -0.44 3.82 27.84
CA ILE A 281 -1.57 4.33 28.64
C ILE A 281 -1.13 4.29 30.11
N ASN A 282 -0.81 5.44 30.68
CA ASN A 282 -0.61 5.56 32.12
C ASN A 282 -1.96 5.34 32.80
N ASN A 283 -2.15 4.18 33.37
CA ASN A 283 -3.29 3.85 34.24
C ASN A 283 -3.15 4.52 35.61
#